data_cf3f213ca84c6ee00157a3bf2cd05c5f
#
_entry.id   cf3f213ca84c6ee00157a3bf2cd05c5f
#
_cell.length_a   1.000
_cell.length_b   1.000
_cell.length_c   1.000
_cell.angle_alpha   90.00
_cell.angle_beta   90.00
_cell.angle_gamma   90.00
#
_symmetry.space_group_name_H-M   'P 1'
#
loop_
_entity.id
_entity.type
_entity.pdbx_description
1 polymer ?
#
loop_
_entity_poly.entity_id
_entity_poly.type
_entity_poly.pdbx_seq_one_letter_code
_entity_poly.pdbx_strand_id
1 'polypeptide(L)'
;MDLWQPDTGETLLARTPIAFATGAAAPVSGMRWFRDTHRDDIQNELEGWPEGPTYMARSAGGSTARTLLRGAVLGTGLAIKAFLSMHGGNIAGTPTANAGTDTPDDPADEVHDFPVLWAAPRTIARTLPWQLDPDRSRAHRYRTHAVITDRRLAIVGFDYIKGAEDFICDDLLWEISRSSLQAVELRNFKHGKDTRIVFSDGSWCRLSSPTSAGRERLTRYLIEPLDFIPLQELTSAQRTTAETFAAAQAADAQPPLVKRNPCGCFRIEVVAPSMTVATFGHPGLNTTMDASGKELTPMEHHPQDFLT
;
A
#
# COMPACT_ATOMS: atom_id res chain seq x y z
N MET A 1 7.68 -19.04 11.57
CA MET A 1 7.23 -17.74 11.02
C MET A 1 7.34 -16.71 12.13
N ASP A 2 8.14 -15.69 11.93
CA ASP A 2 8.34 -14.61 12.91
C ASP A 2 7.86 -13.30 12.26
N LEU A 3 6.55 -13.17 12.20
CA LEU A 3 5.91 -12.00 11.62
C LEU A 3 5.89 -10.86 12.63
N TRP A 4 6.10 -9.65 12.13
CA TRP A 4 5.94 -8.45 12.93
C TRP A 4 4.55 -8.42 13.58
N GLN A 5 4.50 -8.16 14.87
CA GLN A 5 3.29 -8.08 15.67
C GLN A 5 3.14 -6.69 16.28
N PRO A 6 1.91 -6.20 16.41
CA PRO A 6 1.65 -4.96 17.15
C PRO A 6 2.00 -5.10 18.64
N ASP A 7 2.31 -3.99 19.27
CA ASP A 7 2.53 -3.94 20.71
C ASP A 7 1.24 -4.24 21.50
N THR A 8 1.38 -4.55 22.79
CA THR A 8 0.23 -4.78 23.66
C THR A 8 -0.72 -3.58 23.64
N GLY A 9 -1.97 -3.81 23.30
CA GLY A 9 -3.01 -2.78 23.20
C GLY A 9 -2.91 -1.92 21.94
N GLU A 10 -2.16 -2.35 20.95
CA GLU A 10 -2.15 -1.81 19.61
C GLU A 10 -2.93 -2.74 18.67
N THR A 11 -3.71 -2.18 17.77
CA THR A 11 -4.58 -2.94 16.88
C THR A 11 -4.02 -2.97 15.47
N LEU A 12 -3.77 -4.16 14.92
CA LEU A 12 -3.39 -4.35 13.53
C LEU A 12 -4.61 -4.12 12.62
N LEU A 13 -4.50 -3.18 11.70
CA LEU A 13 -5.57 -2.81 10.76
C LEU A 13 -5.35 -3.40 9.37
N ALA A 14 -4.11 -3.39 8.90
CA ALA A 14 -3.78 -3.93 7.59
C ALA A 14 -2.30 -4.27 7.46
N ARG A 15 -2.01 -5.19 6.55
CA ARG A 15 -0.68 -5.42 6.02
C ARG A 15 -0.79 -5.55 4.50
N THR A 16 0.05 -4.83 3.75
CA THR A 16 -0.03 -4.83 2.28
C THR A 16 1.35 -4.67 1.63
N PRO A 17 1.63 -5.40 0.53
CA PRO A 17 2.84 -5.19 -0.24
C PRO A 17 2.94 -3.76 -0.74
N ILE A 18 4.11 -3.15 -0.63
CA ILE A 18 4.39 -1.80 -1.12
C ILE A 18 5.78 -1.69 -1.74
N ALA A 19 5.93 -0.70 -2.60
CA ALA A 19 7.21 -0.23 -3.12
C ALA A 19 7.10 1.26 -3.45
N PHE A 20 8.21 1.95 -3.71
CA PHE A 20 8.15 3.28 -4.33
C PHE A 20 7.41 3.22 -5.67
N ALA A 21 6.62 4.23 -5.95
CA ALA A 21 5.76 4.33 -7.13
C ALA A 21 6.53 4.66 -8.43
N THR A 22 7.79 4.22 -8.55
CA THR A 22 8.61 4.44 -9.74
C THR A 22 7.93 3.87 -10.98
N GLY A 23 7.60 4.70 -11.92
CA GLY A 23 6.97 4.31 -13.17
C GLY A 23 5.43 4.33 -13.16
N ALA A 24 4.77 4.71 -12.07
CA ALA A 24 3.33 4.95 -12.07
C ALA A 24 2.97 6.27 -12.77
N ALA A 25 3.81 7.30 -12.61
CA ALA A 25 3.64 8.56 -13.31
C ALA A 25 4.11 8.50 -14.76
N ALA A 26 3.58 9.43 -15.56
CA ALA A 26 3.94 9.60 -16.94
C ALA A 26 5.40 10.02 -17.13
N PRO A 27 5.96 9.77 -18.31
CA PRO A 27 7.28 10.25 -18.65
C PRO A 27 7.28 11.77 -18.87
N VAL A 28 8.13 12.48 -18.11
CA VAL A 28 8.43 13.89 -18.31
C VAL A 28 9.93 14.03 -18.61
N SER A 29 10.28 14.83 -19.59
CA SER A 29 11.68 15.03 -19.96
C SER A 29 12.42 15.74 -18.83
N GLY A 30 13.60 15.20 -18.45
CA GLY A 30 14.40 15.76 -17.37
C GLY A 30 13.88 15.51 -15.95
N MET A 31 12.75 14.82 -15.79
CA MET A 31 12.22 14.48 -14.48
C MET A 31 13.18 13.63 -13.67
N ARG A 32 13.22 13.86 -12.35
CA ARG A 32 13.94 13.06 -11.36
C ARG A 32 12.92 12.47 -10.36
N TRP A 33 13.13 11.22 -9.96
CA TRP A 33 12.22 10.52 -9.05
C TRP A 33 12.39 10.91 -7.59
N PHE A 34 13.59 11.30 -7.18
CA PHE A 34 13.90 11.69 -5.80
C PHE A 34 14.39 13.13 -5.79
N ARG A 35 13.66 14.03 -5.11
CA ARG A 35 13.96 15.45 -5.12
C ARG A 35 13.97 16.05 -3.73
N ASP A 36 14.78 17.07 -3.55
CA ASP A 36 14.64 17.98 -2.41
C ASP A 36 13.69 19.15 -2.73
N THR A 37 13.55 20.07 -1.77
CA THR A 37 12.69 21.25 -1.89
C THR A 37 13.23 22.30 -2.87
N HIS A 38 14.48 22.19 -3.30
CA HIS A 38 15.09 23.01 -4.35
C HIS A 38 14.96 22.38 -5.74
N ARG A 39 14.30 21.24 -5.83
CA ARG A 39 14.16 20.39 -7.03
C ARG A 39 15.47 19.73 -7.47
N ASP A 40 16.44 19.67 -6.61
CA ASP A 40 17.69 18.97 -6.88
C ASP A 40 17.49 17.45 -6.76
N ASP A 41 18.21 16.70 -7.59
CA ASP A 41 18.19 15.25 -7.59
C ASP A 41 19.01 14.72 -6.40
N ILE A 42 18.34 14.04 -5.49
CA ILE A 42 18.95 13.50 -4.27
C ILE A 42 19.14 11.98 -4.29
N GLN A 43 19.06 11.34 -5.45
CA GLN A 43 19.14 9.88 -5.55
C GLN A 43 20.41 9.30 -4.89
N ASN A 44 21.51 10.02 -4.93
CA ASN A 44 22.79 9.60 -4.40
C ASN A 44 23.14 10.21 -3.02
N GLU A 45 22.23 10.99 -2.44
CA GLU A 45 22.42 11.68 -1.16
C GLU A 45 21.69 11.01 0.00
N LEU A 46 20.87 9.99 -0.30
CA LEU A 46 20.07 9.33 0.72
C LEU A 46 20.96 8.45 1.60
N GLU A 47 21.04 8.80 2.88
CA GLU A 47 21.93 8.14 3.83
C GLU A 47 21.60 6.64 3.98
N GLY A 48 22.63 5.81 3.93
CA GLY A 48 22.49 4.35 4.04
C GLY A 48 21.94 3.67 2.79
N TRP A 49 21.66 4.42 1.72
CA TRP A 49 21.20 3.82 0.48
C TRP A 49 22.36 3.27 -0.33
N PRO A 50 22.27 2.02 -0.86
CA PRO A 50 23.27 1.51 -1.78
C PRO A 50 23.22 2.25 -3.11
N GLU A 51 24.33 2.22 -3.83
CA GLU A 51 24.34 2.66 -5.22
C GLU A 51 23.26 1.93 -6.01
N GLY A 52 22.53 2.66 -6.83
CA GLY A 52 21.40 2.12 -7.58
C GLY A 52 21.22 2.78 -8.94
N PRO A 53 20.18 2.37 -9.67
CA PRO A 53 19.89 2.91 -10.98
C PRO A 53 19.54 4.40 -10.88
N THR A 54 19.96 5.17 -11.90
CA THR A 54 19.48 6.54 -12.06
C THR A 54 18.10 6.52 -12.69
N TYR A 55 17.10 7.02 -11.98
CA TYR A 55 15.75 7.15 -12.48
C TYR A 55 15.62 8.39 -13.35
N MET A 56 15.20 8.19 -14.59
CA MET A 56 14.98 9.25 -15.56
C MET A 56 13.59 9.13 -16.16
N ALA A 57 13.03 10.27 -16.55
CA ALA A 57 11.76 10.32 -17.24
C ALA A 57 11.73 9.40 -18.47
N ARG A 58 10.64 8.73 -18.69
CA ARG A 58 10.42 7.93 -19.89
C ARG A 58 10.20 8.87 -21.07
N SER A 59 10.73 8.52 -22.24
CA SER A 59 10.39 9.25 -23.47
C SER A 59 8.94 8.92 -23.90
N ALA A 60 8.21 9.92 -24.39
CA ALA A 60 6.81 9.80 -24.80
C ALA A 60 6.51 8.69 -25.84
N GLY A 61 7.50 8.23 -26.60
CA GLY A 61 7.34 7.14 -27.59
C GLY A 61 7.85 5.77 -27.17
N GLY A 62 8.42 5.62 -25.99
CA GLY A 62 9.18 4.42 -25.58
C GLY A 62 8.50 3.50 -24.56
N SER A 63 7.26 3.78 -24.15
CA SER A 63 6.66 3.11 -22.98
C SER A 63 6.36 1.62 -23.18
N THR A 64 6.01 1.19 -24.39
CA THR A 64 5.64 -0.20 -24.67
C THR A 64 6.83 -1.10 -24.99
N ALA A 65 7.78 -0.63 -25.80
CA ALA A 65 8.91 -1.45 -26.24
C ALA A 65 9.97 -1.65 -25.15
N ARG A 66 10.24 -0.62 -24.32
CA ARG A 66 11.22 -0.71 -23.23
C ARG A 66 10.74 -1.50 -22.00
N THR A 67 9.45 -1.55 -21.76
CA THR A 67 8.91 -2.41 -20.70
C THR A 67 9.19 -3.88 -21.02
N LEU A 68 9.17 -4.27 -22.28
CA LEU A 68 9.54 -5.60 -22.74
C LEU A 68 11.05 -5.85 -22.70
N LEU A 69 11.88 -4.85 -23.06
CA LEU A 69 13.34 -4.97 -23.07
C LEU A 69 13.97 -4.92 -21.68
N ARG A 70 13.48 -4.10 -20.74
CA ARG A 70 13.95 -4.11 -19.35
C ARG A 70 13.59 -5.40 -18.61
N GLY A 71 12.45 -6.01 -18.92
CA GLY A 71 12.10 -7.33 -18.41
C GLY A 71 13.05 -8.44 -18.89
N ALA A 72 13.70 -8.27 -20.03
CA ALA A 72 14.62 -9.26 -20.61
C ALA A 72 16.07 -9.09 -20.11
N VAL A 73 16.49 -7.87 -19.77
CA VAL A 73 17.90 -7.58 -19.45
C VAL A 73 18.19 -7.62 -17.93
N LEU A 74 17.20 -7.37 -17.07
CA LEU A 74 17.43 -7.21 -15.64
C LEU A 74 16.64 -8.20 -14.78
N GLY A 75 16.22 -9.35 -15.23
CA GLY A 75 15.61 -10.42 -14.42
C GLY A 75 14.61 -10.02 -13.28
N THR A 76 14.71 -8.80 -12.78
CA THR A 76 13.93 -8.19 -11.71
C THR A 76 12.60 -7.63 -12.18
N GLY A 77 12.56 -7.02 -13.35
CA GLY A 77 11.32 -6.50 -13.95
C GLY A 77 10.32 -7.61 -14.29
N LEU A 78 10.80 -8.84 -14.55
CA LEU A 78 9.96 -10.01 -14.76
C LEU A 78 9.31 -10.50 -13.45
N ALA A 79 9.99 -10.41 -12.32
CA ALA A 79 9.41 -10.81 -11.03
C ALA A 79 8.26 -9.88 -10.61
N ILE A 80 8.41 -8.56 -10.77
CA ILE A 80 7.33 -7.61 -10.50
C ILE A 80 6.20 -7.77 -11.53
N LYS A 81 6.54 -7.99 -12.80
CA LYS A 81 5.54 -8.19 -13.85
C LYS A 81 4.83 -9.55 -13.73
N ALA A 82 5.55 -10.61 -13.38
CA ALA A 82 4.96 -11.91 -13.07
C ALA A 82 4.10 -11.84 -11.80
N PHE A 83 4.55 -11.12 -10.80
CA PHE A 83 3.78 -10.86 -9.58
C PHE A 83 2.49 -10.08 -9.88
N LEU A 84 2.55 -9.04 -10.70
CA LEU A 84 1.37 -8.27 -11.14
C LEU A 84 0.45 -9.11 -12.05
N SER A 85 1.01 -9.96 -12.91
CA SER A 85 0.23 -10.80 -13.84
C SER A 85 -0.43 -12.00 -13.16
N MET A 86 0.21 -12.61 -12.17
CA MET A 86 -0.35 -13.75 -11.43
C MET A 86 -1.56 -13.35 -10.58
N HIS A 87 -1.80 -12.06 -10.36
CA HIS A 87 -2.84 -11.56 -9.46
C HIS A 87 -3.97 -10.82 -10.16
N GLY A 88 -4.15 -11.05 -11.45
CA GLY A 88 -5.28 -10.49 -12.20
C GLY A 88 -5.24 -8.98 -12.39
N GLY A 89 -4.11 -8.36 -12.12
CA GLY A 89 -3.87 -6.96 -12.47
C GLY A 89 -3.82 -6.84 -13.99
N ASN A 90 -4.90 -6.38 -14.60
CA ASN A 90 -4.99 -6.13 -16.02
C ASN A 90 -4.04 -4.98 -16.37
N ILE A 91 -2.82 -5.31 -16.85
CA ILE A 91 -1.79 -4.35 -17.25
C ILE A 91 -2.16 -3.65 -18.58
N ALA A 92 -3.10 -4.21 -19.31
CA ALA A 92 -3.77 -3.54 -20.42
C ALA A 92 -4.87 -2.66 -19.82
N GLY A 93 -4.51 -1.40 -19.48
CA GLY A 93 -5.46 -0.43 -18.97
C GLY A 93 -6.63 -0.29 -19.91
N THR A 94 -7.77 -0.83 -19.54
CA THR A 94 -9.04 -0.25 -19.97
C THR A 94 -9.03 1.20 -19.49
N PRO A 95 -9.26 2.19 -20.35
CA PRO A 95 -9.36 3.58 -19.94
C PRO A 95 -10.56 3.69 -19.00
N THR A 96 -10.30 3.73 -17.70
CA THR A 96 -11.30 4.16 -16.75
C THR A 96 -11.48 5.65 -16.92
N ALA A 97 -12.72 6.14 -16.94
CA ALA A 97 -13.11 7.51 -17.21
C ALA A 97 -12.46 8.59 -16.30
N ASN A 98 -11.60 8.19 -15.38
CA ASN A 98 -10.84 9.03 -14.44
C ASN A 98 -9.33 8.78 -14.51
N ALA A 99 -8.79 8.33 -15.65
CA ALA A 99 -7.35 8.28 -15.82
C ALA A 99 -6.80 9.71 -15.82
N GLY A 100 -5.97 10.04 -14.83
CA GLY A 100 -5.29 11.33 -14.76
C GLY A 100 -4.43 11.60 -16.00
N THR A 101 -4.12 12.85 -16.26
CA THR A 101 -3.24 13.24 -17.36
C THR A 101 -1.83 12.78 -17.12
N ASP A 102 -1.15 12.32 -18.16
CA ASP A 102 0.23 11.83 -18.08
C ASP A 102 1.28 12.94 -18.03
N THR A 103 0.88 14.16 -18.34
CA THR A 103 1.76 15.32 -18.41
C THR A 103 1.12 16.43 -17.61
N PRO A 104 1.83 17.09 -16.70
CA PRO A 104 1.27 18.24 -16.01
C PRO A 104 1.00 19.36 -17.00
N ASP A 105 -0.15 20.00 -16.87
CA ASP A 105 -0.51 21.17 -17.65
C ASP A 105 0.42 22.37 -17.30
N ASP A 106 0.88 22.41 -16.04
CA ASP A 106 1.84 23.40 -15.54
C ASP A 106 3.12 22.69 -15.09
N PRO A 107 4.33 23.16 -15.49
CA PRO A 107 5.59 22.64 -14.97
C PRO A 107 5.73 22.66 -13.44
N ALA A 108 4.98 23.52 -12.75
CA ALA A 108 4.92 23.53 -11.29
C ALA A 108 4.30 22.25 -10.73
N ASP A 109 3.36 21.65 -11.42
CA ASP A 109 2.69 20.41 -11.01
C ASP A 109 3.61 19.20 -11.10
N GLU A 110 4.71 19.28 -11.88
CA GLU A 110 5.73 18.24 -11.93
C GLU A 110 6.21 17.86 -10.53
N VAL A 111 6.40 18.83 -9.66
CA VAL A 111 6.84 18.63 -8.27
C VAL A 111 5.86 17.78 -7.49
N HIS A 112 4.59 17.92 -7.76
CA HIS A 112 3.54 17.21 -7.02
C HIS A 112 3.19 15.86 -7.62
N ASP A 113 3.38 15.70 -8.92
CA ASP A 113 2.85 14.56 -9.66
C ASP A 113 3.89 13.51 -10.03
N PHE A 114 5.17 13.88 -10.19
CA PHE A 114 6.16 12.96 -10.75
C PHE A 114 7.20 12.42 -9.77
N PRO A 115 7.78 13.18 -8.84
CA PRO A 115 8.72 12.60 -7.89
C PRO A 115 8.06 11.51 -7.02
N VAL A 116 8.81 10.52 -6.61
CA VAL A 116 8.34 9.50 -5.65
C VAL A 116 8.75 9.83 -4.23
N LEU A 117 9.69 10.76 -4.07
CA LEU A 117 10.15 11.28 -2.79
C LEU A 117 10.46 12.77 -2.95
N TRP A 118 9.92 13.57 -2.03
CA TRP A 118 10.13 15.01 -1.92
C TRP A 118 10.53 15.35 -0.50
N ALA A 119 11.79 15.67 -0.28
CA ALA A 119 12.34 15.68 1.07
C ALA A 119 13.53 16.64 1.22
N ALA A 120 13.37 17.66 2.06
CA ALA A 120 14.49 18.45 2.56
C ALA A 120 15.41 17.59 3.47
N PRO A 121 16.64 18.00 3.72
CA PRO A 121 17.51 17.34 4.69
C PRO A 121 16.84 17.20 6.08
N ARG A 122 17.00 16.07 6.73
CA ARG A 122 16.48 15.76 8.06
C ARG A 122 14.94 15.69 8.18
N THR A 123 14.24 15.54 7.07
CA THR A 123 12.80 15.30 7.08
C THR A 123 12.48 13.81 7.12
N ILE A 124 11.22 13.50 7.48
CA ILE A 124 10.75 12.13 7.65
C ILE A 124 10.93 11.30 6.38
N ALA A 125 10.58 11.85 5.22
CA ALA A 125 10.71 11.10 3.97
C ALA A 125 12.16 10.70 3.64
N ARG A 126 13.16 11.42 4.13
CA ARG A 126 14.59 11.06 3.97
C ARG A 126 14.98 9.80 4.75
N THR A 127 14.21 9.41 5.75
CA THR A 127 14.48 8.22 6.57
C THR A 127 13.87 6.94 6.02
N LEU A 128 13.09 7.03 4.94
CA LEU A 128 12.46 5.86 4.33
C LEU A 128 13.51 4.84 3.86
N PRO A 129 13.24 3.53 4.03
CA PRO A 129 14.22 2.51 3.74
C PRO A 129 14.39 2.31 2.23
N TRP A 130 15.64 2.12 1.79
CA TRP A 130 15.98 1.90 0.38
C TRP A 130 15.36 0.64 -0.21
N GLN A 131 15.00 -0.34 0.62
CA GLN A 131 14.35 -1.59 0.22
C GLN A 131 12.99 -1.37 -0.45
N LEU A 132 12.38 -0.20 -0.25
CA LEU A 132 11.20 0.21 -1.01
C LEU A 132 11.49 0.38 -2.51
N ASP A 133 12.75 0.51 -2.91
CA ASP A 133 13.17 0.53 -4.30
C ASP A 133 13.57 -0.88 -4.76
N PRO A 134 12.71 -1.56 -5.51
CA PRO A 134 12.96 -2.93 -5.94
C PRO A 134 14.16 -3.06 -6.87
N ASP A 135 14.54 -1.97 -7.57
CA ASP A 135 15.67 -1.97 -8.48
C ASP A 135 17.02 -1.83 -7.75
N ARG A 136 17.02 -1.42 -6.48
CA ARG A 136 18.22 -1.39 -5.64
C ARG A 136 18.46 -2.73 -4.91
N SER A 137 17.42 -3.50 -4.70
CA SER A 137 17.55 -4.82 -4.11
C SER A 137 18.18 -5.79 -5.11
N ARG A 138 19.37 -6.31 -4.81
CA ARG A 138 20.01 -7.39 -5.58
C ARG A 138 19.38 -8.76 -5.31
N ALA A 139 18.64 -8.89 -4.22
CA ALA A 139 17.93 -10.10 -3.87
C ALA A 139 16.56 -10.11 -4.58
N HIS A 140 16.44 -10.87 -5.67
CA HIS A 140 15.19 -11.03 -6.44
C HIS A 140 13.98 -11.53 -5.63
N ARG A 141 14.16 -11.74 -4.34
CA ARG A 141 13.17 -12.34 -3.44
C ARG A 141 12.83 -11.47 -2.24
N TYR A 142 13.52 -10.35 -2.04
CA TYR A 142 13.20 -9.46 -0.94
C TYR A 142 11.92 -8.67 -1.22
N ARG A 143 11.03 -8.62 -0.26
CA ARG A 143 9.74 -7.94 -0.35
C ARG A 143 9.56 -6.98 0.80
N THR A 144 8.82 -5.92 0.53
CA THR A 144 8.47 -4.90 1.52
C THR A 144 6.97 -4.79 1.67
N HIS A 145 6.50 -4.71 2.91
CA HIS A 145 5.11 -4.50 3.24
C HIS A 145 4.94 -3.27 4.13
N ALA A 146 3.85 -2.53 3.91
CA ALA A 146 3.32 -1.62 4.91
C ALA A 146 2.49 -2.40 5.92
N VAL A 147 2.74 -2.17 7.18
CA VAL A 147 1.94 -2.63 8.30
C VAL A 147 1.31 -1.41 8.95
N ILE A 148 -0.02 -1.39 9.01
CA ILE A 148 -0.80 -0.27 9.51
C ILE A 148 -1.49 -0.69 10.80
N THR A 149 -1.29 0.09 11.83
CA THR A 149 -1.99 -0.08 13.10
C THR A 149 -2.81 1.16 13.44
N ASP A 150 -3.53 1.13 14.55
CA ASP A 150 -4.20 2.30 15.10
C ASP A 150 -3.22 3.38 15.60
N ARG A 151 -1.92 3.05 15.78
CA ARG A 151 -0.90 3.94 16.35
C ARG A 151 0.21 4.34 15.39
N ARG A 152 0.59 3.47 14.46
CA ARG A 152 1.76 3.68 13.59
C ARG A 152 1.59 3.10 12.19
N LEU A 153 2.42 3.59 11.29
CA LEU A 153 2.73 3.00 10.01
C LEU A 153 4.14 2.43 10.10
N ALA A 154 4.30 1.15 9.86
CA ALA A 154 5.59 0.49 9.80
C ALA A 154 5.86 -0.07 8.39
N ILE A 155 7.13 -0.17 8.03
CA ILE A 155 7.59 -0.87 6.84
C ILE A 155 8.43 -2.04 7.30
N VAL A 156 8.00 -3.23 6.91
CA VAL A 156 8.73 -4.46 7.15
C VAL A 156 9.26 -5.03 5.85
N GLY A 157 10.37 -5.73 5.93
CA GLY A 157 10.97 -6.43 4.80
C GLY A 157 11.24 -7.88 5.15
N PHE A 158 11.26 -8.75 4.14
CA PHE A 158 11.56 -10.17 4.32
C PHE A 158 11.99 -10.83 3.01
N ASP A 159 12.77 -11.90 3.16
CA ASP A 159 13.10 -12.77 2.04
C ASP A 159 11.89 -13.68 1.72
N TYR A 160 11.43 -13.63 0.48
CA TYR A 160 10.37 -14.52 0.01
C TYR A 160 10.94 -15.72 -0.72
N ILE A 161 10.66 -16.92 -0.24
CA ILE A 161 11.00 -18.18 -0.89
C ILE A 161 9.71 -18.91 -1.23
N LYS A 162 9.42 -19.06 -2.52
CA LYS A 162 8.22 -19.77 -2.97
C LYS A 162 8.23 -21.23 -2.46
N GLY A 163 7.15 -21.61 -1.80
CA GLY A 163 7.00 -22.94 -1.19
C GLY A 163 7.64 -23.07 0.18
N ALA A 164 8.13 -21.97 0.75
CA ALA A 164 8.68 -21.90 2.10
C ALA A 164 8.09 -20.71 2.87
N GLU A 165 6.81 -20.45 2.67
CA GLU A 165 6.09 -19.33 3.26
C GLU A 165 6.05 -19.38 4.79
N ASP A 166 6.18 -20.58 5.38
CA ASP A 166 6.26 -20.78 6.84
C ASP A 166 7.57 -20.25 7.47
N PHE A 167 8.57 -19.96 6.65
CA PHE A 167 9.88 -19.46 7.10
C PHE A 167 10.04 -17.94 6.97
N ILE A 168 8.94 -17.19 6.79
CA ILE A 168 9.01 -15.74 6.73
C ILE A 168 9.38 -15.18 8.09
N CYS A 169 10.46 -14.39 8.11
CA CYS A 169 10.89 -13.57 9.23
C CYS A 169 10.90 -12.12 8.80
N ASP A 170 10.14 -11.28 9.50
CA ASP A 170 10.09 -9.85 9.20
C ASP A 170 11.26 -9.11 9.83
N ASP A 171 11.93 -8.29 9.03
CA ASP A 171 12.82 -7.23 9.48
C ASP A 171 12.03 -5.93 9.58
N LEU A 172 11.97 -5.31 10.75
CA LEU A 172 11.46 -3.95 10.86
C LEU A 172 12.46 -2.99 10.24
N LEU A 173 12.08 -2.40 9.10
CA LEU A 173 12.95 -1.47 8.35
C LEU A 173 12.75 -0.03 8.76
N TRP A 174 11.52 0.34 9.12
CA TRP A 174 11.15 1.71 9.44
C TRP A 174 9.77 1.76 10.10
N GLU A 175 9.57 2.72 10.97
CA GLU A 175 8.26 3.00 11.56
C GLU A 175 8.08 4.47 11.92
N ILE A 176 6.83 4.91 11.94
CA ILE A 176 6.45 6.26 12.33
C ILE A 176 5.07 6.29 12.98
N SER A 177 4.89 7.18 13.94
CA SER A 177 3.56 7.41 14.53
C SER A 177 2.56 7.91 13.49
N ARG A 178 1.31 7.47 13.59
CA ARG A 178 0.22 8.02 12.76
C ARG A 178 0.06 9.53 12.88
N SER A 179 0.36 10.09 14.04
CA SER A 179 0.33 11.55 14.25
C SER A 179 1.33 12.33 13.40
N SER A 180 2.30 11.64 12.82
CA SER A 180 3.26 12.24 11.88
C SER A 180 2.77 12.22 10.43
N LEU A 181 1.59 11.65 10.17
CA LEU A 181 0.95 11.68 8.86
C LEU A 181 0.05 12.91 8.80
N GLN A 182 0.26 13.78 7.81
CA GLN A 182 -0.55 14.97 7.59
C GLN A 182 -1.68 14.71 6.59
N ALA A 183 -1.38 14.03 5.49
CA ALA A 183 -2.35 13.68 4.46
C ALA A 183 -1.95 12.42 3.73
N VAL A 184 -2.96 11.73 3.18
CA VAL A 184 -2.78 10.56 2.32
C VAL A 184 -3.70 10.73 1.13
N GLU A 185 -3.16 10.65 -0.08
CA GLU A 185 -3.90 10.95 -1.31
C GLU A 185 -3.75 9.82 -2.32
N LEU A 186 -4.86 9.35 -2.84
CA LEU A 186 -4.83 8.43 -3.98
C LEU A 186 -4.57 9.21 -5.26
N ARG A 187 -3.49 8.88 -5.97
CA ARG A 187 -3.11 9.49 -7.25
C ARG A 187 -3.38 8.50 -8.39
N ASN A 188 -4.08 8.99 -9.40
CA ASN A 188 -4.42 8.20 -10.58
C ASN A 188 -3.61 8.71 -11.78
N PHE A 189 -2.76 7.84 -12.32
CA PHE A 189 -1.99 8.10 -13.53
C PHE A 189 -2.40 7.11 -14.62
N LYS A 190 -2.16 7.43 -15.87
CA LYS A 190 -2.44 6.56 -17.01
C LYS A 190 -1.74 5.19 -16.89
N HIS A 191 -0.54 5.17 -16.34
CA HIS A 191 0.27 3.97 -16.22
C HIS A 191 0.22 3.30 -14.84
N GLY A 192 -0.62 3.78 -13.95
CA GLY A 192 -0.80 3.18 -12.62
C GLY A 192 -1.41 4.13 -11.60
N LYS A 193 -1.76 3.56 -10.48
CA LYS A 193 -2.27 4.29 -9.32
C LYS A 193 -1.25 4.17 -8.20
N ASP A 194 -1.07 5.23 -7.45
CA ASP A 194 -0.25 5.22 -6.25
C ASP A 194 -0.92 6.00 -5.11
N THR A 195 -0.30 5.94 -3.94
CA THR A 195 -0.72 6.65 -2.75
C THR A 195 0.38 7.62 -2.35
N ARG A 196 0.09 8.92 -2.38
CA ARG A 196 0.99 9.95 -1.84
C ARG A 196 0.73 10.08 -0.35
N ILE A 197 1.79 9.94 0.45
CA ILE A 197 1.76 10.14 1.89
C ILE A 197 2.54 11.41 2.19
N VAL A 198 1.87 12.39 2.78
CA VAL A 198 2.45 13.66 3.23
C VAL A 198 2.68 13.59 4.73
N PHE A 199 3.88 13.87 5.16
CA PHE A 199 4.27 13.87 6.56
C PHE A 199 4.09 15.26 7.20
N SER A 200 4.04 15.30 8.53
CA SER A 200 3.82 16.53 9.30
C SER A 200 4.90 17.59 9.13
N ASP A 201 6.08 17.22 8.65
CA ASP A 201 7.18 18.11 8.31
C ASP A 201 7.14 18.65 6.87
N GLY A 202 6.07 18.35 6.13
CA GLY A 202 5.86 18.76 4.76
C GLY A 202 6.58 17.92 3.71
N SER A 203 7.43 16.97 4.12
CA SER A 203 8.01 16.00 3.19
C SER A 203 6.95 14.96 2.78
N TRP A 204 7.16 14.29 1.65
CA TRP A 204 6.22 13.28 1.20
C TRP A 204 6.89 12.20 0.35
N CYS A 205 6.21 11.07 0.26
CA CYS A 205 6.57 9.99 -0.64
C CYS A 205 5.35 9.46 -1.40
N ARG A 206 5.59 8.75 -2.49
CA ARG A 206 4.57 8.01 -3.23
C ARG A 206 4.88 6.53 -3.20
N LEU A 207 3.92 5.76 -2.71
CA LEU A 207 4.00 4.32 -2.61
C LEU A 207 2.99 3.67 -3.55
N SER A 208 3.38 2.58 -4.16
CA SER A 208 2.53 1.75 -4.99
C SER A 208 2.35 0.38 -4.35
N SER A 209 1.13 -0.12 -4.35
CA SER A 209 0.86 -1.53 -4.06
C SER A 209 0.52 -2.27 -5.36
N PRO A 210 1.00 -3.50 -5.53
CA PRO A 210 0.76 -4.28 -6.74
C PRO A 210 -0.71 -4.67 -6.92
N THR A 211 -1.50 -4.66 -5.84
CA THR A 211 -2.91 -5.04 -5.87
C THR A 211 -3.82 -3.84 -5.63
N SER A 212 -5.01 -3.84 -6.25
CA SER A 212 -6.03 -2.81 -5.98
C SER A 212 -6.49 -2.84 -4.52
N ALA A 213 -6.70 -4.03 -3.98
CA ALA A 213 -7.07 -4.22 -2.59
C ALA A 213 -5.99 -3.70 -1.62
N GLY A 214 -4.70 -3.86 -1.94
CA GLY A 214 -3.61 -3.31 -1.14
C GLY A 214 -3.61 -1.78 -1.12
N ARG A 215 -3.82 -1.14 -2.27
CA ARG A 215 -3.95 0.32 -2.36
C ARG A 215 -5.14 0.84 -1.59
N GLU A 216 -6.29 0.20 -1.75
CA GLU A 216 -7.50 0.55 -1.02
C GLU A 216 -7.30 0.50 0.49
N ARG A 217 -6.68 -0.57 1.00
CA ARG A 217 -6.37 -0.70 2.43
C ARG A 217 -5.39 0.36 2.91
N LEU A 218 -4.31 0.59 2.16
CA LEU A 218 -3.33 1.62 2.51
C LEU A 218 -4.01 2.99 2.65
N THR A 219 -4.86 3.34 1.69
CA THR A 219 -5.59 4.61 1.70
C THR A 219 -6.61 4.65 2.83
N ARG A 220 -7.48 3.66 2.91
CA ARG A 220 -8.56 3.59 3.90
C ARG A 220 -8.04 3.74 5.33
N TYR A 221 -7.14 2.87 5.74
CA TYR A 221 -6.69 2.83 7.14
C TYR A 221 -5.74 3.96 7.51
N LEU A 222 -5.17 4.69 6.56
CA LEU A 222 -4.38 5.88 6.86
C LEU A 222 -5.19 7.17 6.88
N ILE A 223 -6.29 7.26 6.12
CA ILE A 223 -7.11 8.47 5.97
C ILE A 223 -8.34 8.44 6.86
N GLU A 224 -9.09 7.33 6.83
CA GLU A 224 -10.38 7.25 7.49
C GLU A 224 -10.24 7.35 9.02
N PRO A 225 -11.21 7.98 9.69
CA PRO A 225 -11.30 7.90 11.15
C PRO A 225 -11.42 6.43 11.59
N LEU A 226 -10.69 6.08 12.65
CA LEU A 226 -10.74 4.75 13.25
C LEU A 226 -11.91 4.67 14.24
N ASP A 227 -13.12 4.89 13.74
CA ASP A 227 -14.37 4.90 14.50
C ASP A 227 -14.94 3.46 14.63
N PHE A 228 -14.08 2.53 15.06
CA PHE A 228 -14.52 1.18 15.36
C PHE A 228 -15.41 1.14 16.60
N ILE A 229 -16.46 0.34 16.51
CA ILE A 229 -17.40 0.11 17.61
C ILE A 229 -16.82 -0.98 18.50
N PRO A 230 -16.56 -0.70 19.78
CA PRO A 230 -16.13 -1.73 20.72
C PRO A 230 -17.13 -2.89 20.77
N LEU A 231 -16.64 -4.12 20.82
CA LEU A 231 -17.52 -5.31 20.84
C LEU A 231 -18.52 -5.28 22.00
N GLN A 232 -18.16 -4.62 23.10
CA GLN A 232 -19.02 -4.47 24.29
C GLN A 232 -20.23 -3.57 24.02
N GLU A 233 -20.17 -2.68 23.04
CA GLU A 233 -21.27 -1.76 22.66
C GLU A 233 -22.23 -2.41 21.65
N LEU A 234 -21.86 -3.55 21.08
CA LEU A 234 -22.73 -4.31 20.18
C LEU A 234 -23.80 -5.04 20.97
N THR A 235 -24.98 -5.23 20.35
CA THR A 235 -25.99 -6.17 20.86
C THR A 235 -25.44 -7.60 20.91
N SER A 236 -26.04 -8.47 21.70
CA SER A 236 -25.62 -9.88 21.78
C SER A 236 -25.62 -10.56 20.41
N ALA A 237 -26.64 -10.30 19.59
CA ALA A 237 -26.73 -10.88 18.24
C ALA A 237 -25.61 -10.36 17.33
N GLN A 238 -25.37 -9.06 17.31
CA GLN A 238 -24.29 -8.46 16.50
C GLN A 238 -22.91 -8.97 16.91
N ARG A 239 -22.67 -9.07 18.22
CA ARG A 239 -21.42 -9.60 18.77
C ARG A 239 -21.20 -11.06 18.37
N THR A 240 -22.24 -11.88 18.52
CA THR A 240 -22.19 -13.30 18.11
C THR A 240 -21.83 -13.44 16.64
N THR A 241 -22.44 -12.63 15.76
CA THR A 241 -22.13 -12.64 14.33
C THR A 241 -20.67 -12.26 14.07
N ALA A 242 -20.19 -11.18 14.69
CA ALA A 242 -18.81 -10.73 14.51
C ALA A 242 -17.78 -11.76 15.00
N GLU A 243 -18.00 -12.34 16.18
CA GLU A 243 -17.14 -13.37 16.77
C GLU A 243 -17.18 -14.68 15.98
N THR A 244 -18.37 -15.09 15.49
CA THR A 244 -18.52 -16.28 14.63
C THR A 244 -17.77 -16.10 13.32
N PHE A 245 -17.89 -14.93 12.70
CA PHE A 245 -17.15 -14.62 11.47
C PHE A 245 -15.63 -14.68 11.71
N ALA A 246 -15.14 -14.10 12.80
CA ALA A 246 -13.72 -14.14 13.14
C ALA A 246 -13.23 -15.57 13.43
N ALA A 247 -14.00 -16.35 14.17
CA ALA A 247 -13.66 -17.74 14.52
C ALA A 247 -13.66 -18.69 13.30
N ALA A 248 -14.35 -18.33 12.23
CA ALA A 248 -14.34 -19.08 10.97
C ALA A 248 -13.08 -18.82 10.13
N GLN A 249 -12.25 -17.86 10.54
CA GLN A 249 -11.00 -17.53 9.86
C GLN A 249 -9.82 -18.38 10.39
N ALA A 250 -8.59 -17.99 10.06
CA ALA A 250 -7.39 -18.68 10.55
C ALA A 250 -7.29 -18.63 12.08
N ALA A 251 -6.60 -19.60 12.68
CA ALA A 251 -6.46 -19.71 14.13
C ALA A 251 -5.78 -18.50 14.80
N ASP A 252 -5.00 -17.74 14.04
CA ASP A 252 -4.32 -16.51 14.47
C ASP A 252 -5.07 -15.24 14.08
N ALA A 253 -6.34 -15.36 13.68
CA ALA A 253 -7.17 -14.20 13.36
C ALA A 253 -7.27 -13.24 14.54
N GLN A 254 -7.07 -11.96 14.25
CA GLN A 254 -7.22 -10.88 15.24
C GLN A 254 -8.71 -10.70 15.61
N PRO A 255 -9.01 -10.12 16.77
CA PRO A 255 -10.37 -9.76 17.11
C PRO A 255 -11.04 -8.96 16.00
N PRO A 256 -12.35 -9.18 15.74
CA PRO A 256 -13.03 -8.50 14.66
C PRO A 256 -13.13 -7.00 14.92
N LEU A 257 -12.89 -6.21 13.89
CA LEU A 257 -13.11 -4.77 13.86
C LEU A 257 -14.51 -4.51 13.30
N VAL A 258 -15.32 -3.76 13.99
CA VAL A 258 -16.69 -3.47 13.57
C VAL A 258 -16.86 -1.97 13.37
N LYS A 259 -17.36 -1.59 12.18
CA LYS A 259 -17.64 -0.20 11.81
C LYS A 259 -19.06 -0.06 11.30
N ARG A 260 -19.73 1.06 11.58
CA ARG A 260 -21.04 1.34 11.01
C ARG A 260 -20.90 1.97 9.63
N ASN A 261 -21.56 1.41 8.65
CA ASN A 261 -21.67 1.97 7.31
C ASN A 261 -22.71 3.11 7.24
N PRO A 262 -22.64 4.00 6.25
CA PRO A 262 -23.63 5.07 6.05
C PRO A 262 -25.08 4.58 5.93
N CYS A 263 -25.30 3.38 5.41
CA CYS A 263 -26.62 2.76 5.31
C CYS A 263 -27.21 2.32 6.67
N GLY A 264 -26.40 2.32 7.74
CA GLY A 264 -26.77 1.84 9.06
C GLY A 264 -26.44 0.36 9.31
N CYS A 265 -25.95 -0.37 8.29
CA CYS A 265 -25.40 -1.72 8.46
C CYS A 265 -24.04 -1.67 9.14
N PHE A 266 -23.55 -2.82 9.59
CA PHE A 266 -22.26 -2.95 10.25
C PHE A 266 -21.32 -3.77 9.37
N ARG A 267 -20.16 -3.23 9.08
CA ARG A 267 -19.07 -3.95 8.45
C ARG A 267 -18.19 -4.60 9.50
N ILE A 268 -17.92 -5.86 9.33
CA ILE A 268 -17.02 -6.64 10.17
C ILE A 268 -15.77 -6.92 9.35
N GLU A 269 -14.61 -6.59 9.90
CA GLU A 269 -13.31 -6.85 9.26
C GLU A 269 -12.43 -7.68 10.19
N VAL A 270 -11.72 -8.65 9.63
CA VAL A 270 -10.81 -9.52 10.37
C VAL A 270 -9.46 -9.56 9.65
N VAL A 271 -8.40 -9.39 10.39
CA VAL A 271 -7.02 -9.54 9.92
C VAL A 271 -6.48 -10.86 10.46
N ALA A 272 -5.98 -11.73 9.57
CA ALA A 272 -5.35 -12.98 9.94
C ALA A 272 -3.88 -12.98 9.51
N PRO A 273 -2.92 -12.81 10.42
CA PRO A 273 -1.50 -12.64 10.12
C PRO A 273 -0.89 -13.77 9.28
N SER A 274 -1.28 -15.02 9.49
CA SER A 274 -0.74 -16.18 8.77
C SER A 274 -1.27 -16.35 7.35
N MET A 275 -2.39 -15.67 7.00
CA MET A 275 -3.02 -15.86 5.70
C MET A 275 -2.28 -15.11 4.59
N THR A 276 -1.61 -15.85 3.72
CA THR A 276 -1.04 -15.37 2.44
C THR A 276 -0.14 -14.13 2.55
N VAL A 277 0.49 -13.96 3.70
CA VAL A 277 1.36 -12.81 4.05
C VAL A 277 2.45 -12.57 3.01
N ALA A 278 3.07 -13.66 2.54
CA ALA A 278 4.21 -13.58 1.63
C ALA A 278 3.89 -13.01 0.26
N THR A 279 2.64 -13.12 -0.17
CA THR A 279 2.28 -12.82 -1.56
C THR A 279 1.38 -11.59 -1.67
N PHE A 280 0.39 -11.48 -0.79
CA PHE A 280 -0.71 -10.52 -0.94
C PHE A 280 -0.85 -9.53 0.20
N GLY A 281 -0.09 -9.71 1.27
CA GLY A 281 -0.42 -9.12 2.55
C GLY A 281 -1.68 -9.78 3.13
N HIS A 282 -2.21 -9.24 4.20
CA HIS A 282 -3.46 -9.74 4.76
C HIS A 282 -4.61 -9.40 3.81
N PRO A 283 -5.42 -10.37 3.39
CA PRO A 283 -6.53 -10.10 2.48
C PRO A 283 -7.60 -9.18 3.08
N GLY A 284 -7.61 -8.98 4.43
CA GLY A 284 -8.68 -8.26 5.10
C GLY A 284 -10.00 -8.91 4.76
N LEU A 285 -10.33 -9.95 5.50
CA LEU A 285 -11.60 -10.64 5.34
C LEU A 285 -12.69 -9.76 5.92
N ASN A 286 -13.76 -9.58 5.18
CA ASN A 286 -14.87 -8.76 5.64
C ASN A 286 -16.22 -9.38 5.28
N THR A 287 -17.18 -9.09 6.13
CA THR A 287 -18.61 -9.34 5.88
C THR A 287 -19.41 -8.15 6.39
N THR A 288 -20.70 -8.15 6.09
CA THR A 288 -21.63 -7.10 6.54
C THR A 288 -22.80 -7.74 7.28
N MET A 289 -23.25 -7.12 8.36
CA MET A 289 -24.47 -7.49 9.06
C MET A 289 -25.43 -6.31 9.16
N ASP A 290 -26.70 -6.59 9.25
CA ASP A 290 -27.74 -5.58 9.50
C ASP A 290 -27.79 -5.14 10.98
N ALA A 291 -28.69 -4.22 11.31
CA ALA A 291 -28.88 -3.73 12.67
C ALA A 291 -29.36 -4.81 13.66
N SER A 292 -29.97 -5.88 13.19
CA SER A 292 -30.37 -7.02 14.01
C SER A 292 -29.25 -8.01 14.31
N GLY A 293 -28.12 -7.89 13.60
CA GLY A 293 -27.00 -8.81 13.66
C GLY A 293 -27.09 -9.96 12.65
N LYS A 294 -28.01 -9.93 11.70
CA LYS A 294 -28.09 -10.91 10.62
C LYS A 294 -27.01 -10.61 9.59
N GLU A 295 -26.19 -11.59 9.24
CA GLU A 295 -25.23 -11.47 8.15
C GLU A 295 -25.95 -11.27 6.82
N LEU A 296 -25.46 -10.30 6.03
CA LEU A 296 -26.01 -9.94 4.72
C LEU A 296 -25.22 -10.65 3.61
N THR A 297 -25.94 -11.18 2.64
CA THR A 297 -25.32 -11.68 1.42
C THR A 297 -24.87 -10.52 0.53
N PRO A 298 -23.90 -10.70 -0.38
CA PRO A 298 -23.46 -9.63 -1.29
C PRO A 298 -24.58 -8.96 -2.09
N MET A 299 -25.68 -9.67 -2.36
CA MET A 299 -26.84 -9.12 -3.05
C MET A 299 -27.73 -8.23 -2.17
N GLU A 300 -27.60 -8.33 -0.85
CA GLU A 300 -28.32 -7.52 0.14
C GLU A 300 -27.54 -6.26 0.56
N HIS A 301 -26.31 -6.09 0.05
CA HIS A 301 -25.51 -4.92 0.34
C HIS A 301 -26.07 -3.66 -0.32
N HIS A 302 -26.03 -2.55 0.41
CA HIS A 302 -26.47 -1.28 -0.14
C HIS A 302 -25.42 -0.66 -1.07
N PRO A 303 -25.80 -0.09 -2.23
CA PRO A 303 -24.87 0.55 -3.13
C PRO A 303 -24.04 1.66 -2.48
N GLN A 304 -24.58 2.32 -1.46
CA GLN A 304 -23.89 3.37 -0.70
C GLN A 304 -22.66 2.87 0.08
N ASP A 305 -22.58 1.58 0.37
CA ASP A 305 -21.46 0.97 1.09
C ASP A 305 -20.20 0.83 0.21
N PHE A 306 -20.35 1.04 -1.09
CA PHE A 306 -19.27 0.93 -2.09
C PHE A 306 -18.86 2.26 -2.73
N LEU A 307 -19.45 3.37 -2.30
CA LEU A 307 -19.24 4.71 -2.88
C LEU A 307 -18.13 5.52 -2.18
N THR A 308 -17.28 4.89 -1.36
CA THR A 308 -16.13 5.56 -0.71
C THR A 308 -14.81 5.25 -1.40
#